data_280dde00d973b0b4c2da826ce1f536f2
#
_entry.id   280dde00d973b0b4c2da826ce1f536f2
#
_cell.length_a   1.000
_cell.length_b   1.000
_cell.length_c   1.000
_cell.angle_alpha   90.00
_cell.angle_beta   90.00
_cell.angle_gamma   90.00
#
_symmetry.space_group_name_H-M   'P 1'
#
loop_
_entity.id
_entity.type
_entity.pdbx_description
1 polymer ?
#
loop_
_entity_poly.entity_id
_entity_poly.type
_entity_poly.pdbx_seq_one_letter_code
_entity_poly.pdbx_strand_id
1 'polypeptide(L)'
;MSFSTPVLPDYGRANLTGLVPAFLAPPAERPDWLPAAARGADQVILLVVDGLGWLQMEERRHLIPRLSQMSGGPITTVVPSSPWLFTETVP
;
A
#
# COMPACT_ATOMS: atom_id res chain seq x y z
N MET A 1 -16.57 -17.65 -9.40
CA MET A 1 -15.36 -16.89 -9.00
C MET A 1 -14.74 -16.27 -10.23
N SER A 2 -14.58 -14.99 -10.21
CA SER A 2 -13.91 -14.32 -11.32
C SER A 2 -12.43 -14.15 -11.00
N PHE A 3 -11.60 -14.39 -11.99
CA PHE A 3 -10.17 -14.16 -11.86
C PHE A 3 -9.83 -12.79 -12.43
N SER A 4 -9.34 -11.91 -11.59
CA SER A 4 -8.83 -10.63 -12.04
C SER A 4 -7.49 -10.81 -12.72
N THR A 5 -7.22 -9.99 -13.72
CA THR A 5 -5.87 -9.90 -14.27
C THR A 5 -4.93 -9.43 -13.15
N PRO A 6 -3.80 -10.09 -12.94
CA PRO A 6 -2.84 -9.63 -11.93
C PRO A 6 -2.38 -8.21 -12.22
N VAL A 7 -2.31 -7.40 -11.18
CA VAL A 7 -1.77 -6.06 -11.28
C VAL A 7 -0.25 -6.14 -11.22
N LEU A 8 0.40 -5.62 -12.26
CA LEU A 8 1.85 -5.59 -12.29
C LEU A 8 2.38 -4.53 -11.33
N PRO A 9 3.52 -4.80 -10.65
CA PRO A 9 4.14 -3.80 -9.81
C PRO A 9 4.52 -2.55 -10.58
N ASP A 10 4.19 -1.40 -10.04
CA ASP A 10 4.50 -0.10 -10.62
C ASP A 10 5.73 0.49 -9.90
N TYR A 11 6.86 -0.17 -10.08
CA TYR A 11 8.11 0.24 -9.45
C TYR A 11 8.49 1.68 -9.85
N GLY A 12 8.96 2.43 -8.87
CA GLY A 12 9.31 3.83 -9.08
C GLY A 12 8.13 4.80 -8.94
N ARG A 13 6.92 4.28 -8.74
CA ARG A 13 5.71 5.07 -8.53
C ARG A 13 5.00 4.58 -7.27
N ALA A 14 3.67 4.46 -7.32
CA ALA A 14 2.87 4.01 -6.18
C ALA A 14 3.07 2.51 -5.93
N ASN A 15 4.15 2.18 -5.26
CA ASN A 15 4.58 0.81 -5.02
C ASN A 15 5.14 0.67 -3.60
N LEU A 16 5.01 -0.52 -3.05
CA LEU A 16 5.45 -0.81 -1.70
C LEU A 16 6.95 -0.52 -1.49
N THR A 17 7.77 -0.78 -2.49
CA THR A 17 9.22 -0.53 -2.40
C THR A 17 9.55 0.95 -2.28
N GLY A 18 8.68 1.83 -2.74
CA GLY A 18 8.88 3.27 -2.70
C GLY A 18 8.37 3.93 -1.42
N LEU A 19 7.70 3.19 -0.54
CA LEU A 19 7.01 3.78 0.59
C LEU A 19 7.96 4.37 1.63
N VAL A 20 8.90 3.59 2.13
CA VAL A 20 9.87 4.08 3.11
C VAL A 20 10.79 5.15 2.53
N PRO A 21 11.37 4.97 1.33
CA PRO A 21 12.13 6.05 0.70
C PRO A 21 11.35 7.35 0.55
N ALA A 22 10.05 7.25 0.24
CA ALA A 22 9.20 8.44 0.12
C ALA A 22 9.10 9.20 1.43
N PHE A 23 8.96 8.49 2.55
CA PHE A 23 8.89 9.13 3.87
C PHE A 23 10.24 9.67 4.36
N LEU A 24 11.34 9.09 3.88
CA LEU A 24 12.68 9.59 4.23
C LEU A 24 13.05 10.85 3.46
N ALA A 25 12.36 11.15 2.38
CA ALA A 25 12.57 12.35 1.61
C ALA A 25 12.02 13.58 2.38
N PRO A 26 12.59 14.77 2.16
CA PRO A 26 12.02 16.00 2.69
C PRO A 26 10.58 16.18 2.21
N PRO A 27 9.69 16.79 3.03
CA PRO A 27 8.28 16.90 2.65
C PRO A 27 8.03 17.49 1.25
N ALA A 28 8.83 18.47 0.85
CA ALA A 28 8.67 19.11 -0.45
C ALA A 28 9.00 18.18 -1.63
N GLU A 29 9.74 17.11 -1.38
CA GLU A 29 10.17 16.16 -2.41
C GLU A 29 9.38 14.85 -2.38
N ARG A 30 8.40 14.74 -1.49
CA ARG A 30 7.58 13.54 -1.38
C ARG A 30 6.65 13.42 -2.59
N PRO A 31 6.45 12.17 -3.10
CA PRO A 31 5.69 11.97 -4.32
C PRO A 31 4.19 12.23 -4.15
N ASP A 32 3.55 12.55 -5.27
CA ASP A 32 2.12 12.90 -5.30
C ASP A 32 1.19 11.73 -4.95
N TRP A 33 1.65 10.51 -5.09
CA TRP A 33 0.82 9.35 -4.79
C TRP A 33 0.64 9.11 -3.29
N LEU A 34 1.42 9.78 -2.43
CA LEU A 34 1.15 9.78 -1.00
C LEU A 34 -0.06 10.65 -0.69
N PRO A 35 -0.88 10.29 0.32
CA PRO A 35 -1.93 11.18 0.78
C PRO A 35 -1.38 12.54 1.21
N ALA A 36 -2.15 13.60 1.00
CA ALA A 36 -1.68 14.95 1.29
C ALA A 36 -1.20 15.13 2.73
N ALA A 37 -1.88 14.52 3.69
CA ALA A 37 -1.48 14.60 5.09
C ALA A 37 -0.11 13.95 5.33
N ALA A 38 0.20 12.87 4.62
CA ALA A 38 1.48 12.19 4.72
C ALA A 38 2.60 12.99 4.06
N ARG A 39 2.30 13.70 2.99
CA ARG A 39 3.29 14.51 2.28
C ARG A 39 3.83 15.65 3.13
N GLY A 40 3.00 16.23 3.98
CA GLY A 40 3.42 17.33 4.84
C GLY A 40 3.79 16.95 6.27
N ALA A 41 3.78 15.68 6.62
CA ALA A 41 3.98 15.25 8.00
C ALA A 41 5.44 15.36 8.43
N ASP A 42 5.66 15.87 9.63
CA ASP A 42 6.99 15.91 10.24
C ASP A 42 7.38 14.57 10.86
N GLN A 43 6.38 13.82 11.32
CA GLN A 43 6.56 12.49 11.89
C GLN A 43 5.62 11.52 11.24
N VAL A 44 6.10 10.33 10.95
CA VAL A 44 5.33 9.27 10.31
C VAL A 44 5.45 8.01 11.14
N ILE A 45 4.30 7.42 11.47
CA ILE A 45 4.23 6.09 12.07
C ILE A 45 3.71 5.14 11.00
N LEU A 46 4.50 4.14 10.65
CA LEU A 46 4.12 3.14 9.67
C LEU A 46 3.61 1.89 10.38
N LEU A 47 2.34 1.60 10.23
CA LEU A 47 1.74 0.37 10.72
C LEU A 47 1.64 -0.61 9.56
N VAL A 48 2.26 -1.77 9.70
CA VAL A 48 2.19 -2.84 8.72
C VAL A 48 1.28 -3.94 9.26
N VAL A 49 0.21 -4.22 8.52
CA VAL A 49 -0.70 -5.32 8.86
C VAL A 49 -0.51 -6.41 7.82
N ASP A 50 0.29 -7.40 8.17
CA ASP A 50 0.61 -8.50 7.28
C ASP A 50 -0.63 -9.35 6.98
N GLY A 51 -0.77 -9.78 5.74
CA GLY A 51 -1.89 -10.60 5.31
C GLY A 51 -3.20 -9.86 5.03
N LEU A 52 -3.24 -8.55 5.27
CA LEU A 52 -4.42 -7.73 4.94
C LEU A 52 -4.15 -6.94 3.66
N GLY A 53 -4.68 -7.42 2.54
CA GLY A 53 -4.58 -6.73 1.27
C GLY A 53 -5.70 -5.71 1.07
N TRP A 54 -5.55 -4.88 0.05
CA TRP A 54 -6.51 -3.84 -0.27
C TRP A 54 -7.90 -4.42 -0.57
N LEU A 55 -7.96 -5.50 -1.36
CA LEU A 55 -9.23 -6.11 -1.73
C LEU A 55 -9.96 -6.70 -0.52
N GLN A 56 -9.23 -7.34 0.38
CA GLN A 56 -9.81 -7.87 1.60
C GLN A 56 -10.35 -6.76 2.49
N MET A 57 -9.64 -5.65 2.57
CA MET A 57 -10.09 -4.49 3.32
C MET A 57 -11.37 -3.91 2.71
N GLU A 58 -11.42 -3.77 1.39
CA GLU A 58 -12.60 -3.25 0.69
C GLU A 58 -13.84 -4.12 0.91
N GLU A 59 -13.66 -5.44 0.88
CA GLU A 59 -14.76 -6.38 1.09
C GLU A 59 -15.32 -6.31 2.51
N ARG A 60 -14.52 -5.89 3.48
CA ARG A 60 -14.87 -5.86 4.90
C ARG A 60 -14.91 -4.45 5.48
N ARG A 61 -15.10 -3.48 4.62
CA ARG A 61 -15.08 -2.07 5.00
C ARG A 61 -16.04 -1.75 6.13
N HIS A 62 -17.21 -2.34 6.09
CA HIS A 62 -18.24 -2.15 7.13
C HIS A 62 -17.85 -2.72 8.49
N LEU A 63 -16.88 -3.63 8.54
CA LEU A 63 -16.39 -4.23 9.78
C LEU A 63 -15.20 -3.47 10.39
N ILE A 64 -14.61 -2.56 9.62
CA ILE A 64 -13.41 -1.83 10.04
C ILE A 64 -13.59 -0.32 9.81
N PRO A 65 -14.57 0.31 10.46
CA PRO A 65 -14.93 1.70 10.16
C PRO A 65 -13.78 2.70 10.38
N ARG A 66 -12.89 2.43 11.32
CA ARG A 66 -11.74 3.32 11.55
C ARG A 66 -10.79 3.34 10.36
N LEU A 67 -10.43 2.17 9.85
CA LEU A 67 -9.55 2.07 8.68
C LEU A 67 -10.23 2.62 7.43
N SER A 68 -11.53 2.39 7.27
CA SER A 68 -12.26 2.86 6.10
C SER A 68 -12.40 4.38 6.03
N GLN A 69 -12.22 5.06 7.16
CA GLN A 69 -12.26 6.52 7.22
C GLN A 69 -10.90 7.17 6.95
N MET A 70 -9.84 6.39 6.88
CA MET A 70 -8.50 6.92 6.58
C MET A 70 -8.40 7.33 5.13
N SER A 71 -7.63 8.37 4.87
CA SER A 71 -7.35 8.83 3.52
C SER A 71 -6.28 7.97 2.87
N GLY A 72 -6.48 7.68 1.60
CA GLY A 72 -5.49 6.93 0.85
C GLY A 72 -6.14 6.02 -0.18
N GLY A 73 -5.33 5.16 -0.74
CA GLY A 73 -5.77 4.22 -1.76
C GLY A 73 -4.77 3.09 -1.92
N PRO A 74 -5.00 2.20 -2.87
CA PRO A 74 -4.11 1.08 -3.10
C PRO A 74 -2.78 1.52 -3.71
N ILE A 75 -1.74 0.77 -3.38
CA ILE A 75 -0.46 0.82 -4.08
C ILE A 75 -0.14 -0.57 -4.58
N THR A 76 0.76 -0.66 -5.56
CA THR A 76 1.16 -1.97 -6.06
C THR A 76 2.13 -2.63 -5.10
N THR A 77 2.16 -3.96 -5.13
CA THR A 77 3.06 -4.77 -4.31
C THR A 77 4.23 -5.26 -5.15
N VAL A 78 5.10 -6.02 -4.52
CA VAL A 78 6.28 -6.57 -5.17
C VAL A 78 6.01 -7.95 -5.72
N VAL A 79 6.77 -8.35 -6.74
CA VAL A 79 6.77 -9.73 -7.21
C VAL A 79 7.64 -10.53 -6.25
N PRO A 80 7.15 -11.68 -5.75
CA PRO A 80 7.96 -12.52 -4.87
C PRO A 80 9.22 -13.00 -5.57
N SER A 81 10.32 -13.08 -4.84
CA SER A 81 11.57 -13.59 -5.36
C SER A 81 11.55 -15.10 -5.60
N SER A 82 10.59 -15.80 -4.98
CA SER A 82 10.40 -17.24 -5.13
C SER A 82 8.92 -17.56 -5.27
N PRO A 83 8.55 -18.44 -6.22
CA PRO A 83 7.14 -18.84 -6.38
C PRO A 83 6.53 -19.49 -5.12
N TRP A 84 7.36 -20.07 -4.27
CA TRP A 84 6.89 -20.72 -3.03
C TRP A 84 6.30 -19.75 -2.03
N LEU A 85 6.72 -18.50 -2.08
CA LEU A 85 6.25 -17.46 -1.16
C LEU A 85 5.00 -16.74 -1.67
N PHE A 86 4.55 -17.08 -2.84
CA PHE A 86 3.49 -16.35 -3.52
C PHE A 86 2.19 -16.33 -2.73
N THR A 87 1.83 -17.47 -2.16
CA THR A 87 0.58 -17.60 -1.43
C THR A 87 0.53 -16.76 -0.16
N GLU A 88 1.68 -16.42 0.36
CA GLU A 88 1.78 -15.63 1.60
C GLU A 88 1.73 -14.13 1.32
N THR A 89 2.03 -13.73 0.10
CA THR A 89 2.16 -12.33 -0.28
C THR A 89 1.01 -11.82 -1.13
N VAL A 90 0.09 -12.67 -1.49
CA VAL A 90 -1.07 -12.27 -2.30
C VAL A 90 -1.95 -11.31 -1.52
N PRO A 91 -2.14 -10.10 -2.01
CA PRO A 91 -2.99 -9.12 -1.36
C PRO A 91 -4.46 -9.52 -1.35
#